data_56c3af25ff7261baa9a86031cdcd4b2e
#
_entry.id   56c3af25ff7261baa9a86031cdcd4b2e
#
_cell.length_a   1.000
_cell.length_b   1.000
_cell.length_c   1.000
_cell.angle_alpha   90.00
_cell.angle_beta   90.00
_cell.angle_gamma   90.00
#
_symmetry.space_group_name_H-M   'P 1'
#
loop_
_entity.id
_entity.type
_entity.pdbx_description
1 polymer ?
#
loop_
_entity_poly.entity_id
_entity_poly.type
_entity_poly.pdbx_seq_one_letter_code
_entity_poly.pdbx_strand_id
1 'polypeptide(L)'
;MYFGLSEEQAFFQDNVKKFLEDQASLDVIRRIVAGEGDDLQKEIHQGLINLGLNSLLIPEEYGGLELDLLFAAAVSEGLGSGIAPIPFIGSYVMAPLAIMHGGNDAQKEHYLNKISANQVRFGIGLTEYIAAREDAGVEITGNKVNGRALFAIDGDNATHFIL
;
A
#
# COMPACT_ATOMS: atom_id res chain seq x y z
N MET A 1 6.13 -21.75 -22.27
CA MET A 1 6.33 -20.76 -21.20
C MET A 1 4.99 -20.64 -20.48
N TYR A 2 4.93 -20.88 -19.18
CA TYR A 2 3.72 -20.78 -18.38
C TYR A 2 3.57 -19.32 -17.94
N PHE A 3 2.41 -18.71 -18.16
CA PHE A 3 2.13 -17.31 -17.84
C PHE A 3 1.13 -17.14 -16.69
N GLY A 4 0.79 -18.22 -15.98
CA GLY A 4 -0.08 -18.17 -14.82
C GLY A 4 0.67 -17.88 -13.53
N LEU A 5 -0.08 -17.69 -12.46
CA LEU A 5 0.46 -17.57 -11.09
C LEU A 5 1.14 -18.89 -10.68
N SER A 6 2.18 -18.79 -9.85
CA SER A 6 2.71 -19.95 -9.14
C SER A 6 1.65 -20.50 -8.17
N GLU A 7 1.84 -21.73 -7.68
CA GLU A 7 0.94 -22.32 -6.68
C GLU A 7 0.89 -21.46 -5.40
N GLU A 8 2.02 -20.90 -4.98
CA GLU A 8 2.11 -20.03 -3.81
C GLU A 8 1.39 -18.69 -4.03
N GLN A 9 1.58 -18.07 -5.20
CA GLN A 9 0.89 -16.83 -5.56
C GLN A 9 -0.63 -17.03 -5.64
N ALA A 10 -1.08 -18.12 -6.27
CA ALA A 10 -2.49 -18.47 -6.35
C ALA A 10 -3.08 -18.73 -4.95
N PHE A 11 -2.39 -19.49 -4.11
CA PHE A 11 -2.82 -19.76 -2.74
C PHE A 11 -2.94 -18.47 -1.91
N PHE A 12 -1.98 -17.57 -2.03
CA PHE A 12 -2.03 -16.29 -1.31
C PHE A 12 -3.18 -15.41 -1.81
N GLN A 13 -3.35 -15.30 -3.13
CA GLN A 13 -4.46 -14.57 -3.75
C GLN A 13 -5.82 -15.14 -3.31
N ASP A 14 -5.98 -16.46 -3.27
CA ASP A 14 -7.22 -17.12 -2.86
C ASP A 14 -7.54 -16.84 -1.38
N ASN A 15 -6.55 -16.80 -0.51
CA ASN A 15 -6.74 -16.41 0.90
C ASN A 15 -7.24 -14.97 1.02
N VAL A 16 -6.69 -14.04 0.23
CA VAL A 16 -7.16 -12.65 0.19
C VAL A 16 -8.61 -12.58 -0.31
N LYS A 17 -8.92 -13.26 -1.42
CA LYS A 17 -10.28 -13.30 -1.98
C LYS A 17 -11.29 -13.87 -0.98
N LYS A 18 -10.96 -15.01 -0.35
CA LYS A 18 -11.82 -15.63 0.64
C LYS A 18 -12.06 -14.73 1.85
N PHE A 19 -11.01 -14.08 2.35
CA PHE A 19 -11.16 -13.11 3.43
C PHE A 19 -12.15 -11.99 3.05
N LEU A 20 -12.02 -11.43 1.83
CA LEU A 20 -12.89 -10.37 1.37
C LEU A 20 -14.33 -10.85 1.13
N GLU A 21 -14.54 -12.05 0.61
CA GLU A 21 -15.87 -12.65 0.49
C GLU A 21 -16.57 -12.76 1.85
N ASP A 22 -15.82 -13.13 2.89
CA ASP A 22 -16.37 -13.32 4.23
C ASP A 22 -16.59 -11.98 4.97
N GLN A 23 -15.73 -10.97 4.80
CA GLN A 23 -15.70 -9.77 5.62
C GLN A 23 -16.10 -8.48 4.90
N ALA A 24 -16.02 -8.43 3.57
CA ALA A 24 -16.19 -7.24 2.76
C ALA A 24 -17.34 -7.39 1.74
N SER A 25 -18.52 -7.83 2.19
CA SER A 25 -19.68 -7.91 1.31
C SER A 25 -20.02 -6.55 0.69
N LEU A 26 -20.72 -6.54 -0.45
CA LEU A 26 -21.09 -5.27 -1.12
C LEU A 26 -21.88 -4.33 -0.22
N ASP A 27 -22.66 -4.84 0.72
CA ASP A 27 -23.39 -3.98 1.67
C ASP A 27 -22.45 -3.36 2.71
N VAL A 28 -21.43 -4.08 3.16
CA VAL A 28 -20.36 -3.53 4.00
C VAL A 28 -19.61 -2.43 3.25
N ILE A 29 -19.20 -2.68 2.01
CA ILE A 29 -18.51 -1.68 1.19
C ILE A 29 -19.37 -0.43 0.96
N ARG A 30 -20.65 -0.58 0.66
CA ARG A 30 -21.58 0.55 0.51
C ARG A 30 -21.68 1.41 1.78
N ARG A 31 -21.72 0.79 2.95
CA ARG A 31 -21.73 1.50 4.23
C ARG A 31 -20.44 2.27 4.47
N ILE A 32 -19.29 1.67 4.15
CA ILE A 32 -17.99 2.36 4.22
C ILE A 32 -17.96 3.58 3.31
N VAL A 33 -18.39 3.44 2.05
CA VAL A 33 -18.45 4.55 1.08
C VAL A 33 -19.43 5.64 1.52
N ALA A 34 -20.52 5.29 2.20
CA ALA A 34 -21.47 6.23 2.76
C ALA A 34 -20.96 6.98 4.02
N GLY A 35 -19.77 6.64 4.54
CA GLY A 35 -19.23 7.20 5.77
C GLY A 35 -19.84 6.63 7.05
N GLU A 36 -20.49 5.46 6.97
CA GLU A 36 -21.15 4.78 8.08
C GLU A 36 -20.41 3.52 8.53
N GLY A 37 -19.17 3.33 8.06
CA GLY A 37 -18.45 2.07 8.20
C GLY A 37 -16.99 2.18 8.62
N ASP A 38 -16.57 3.23 9.32
CA ASP A 38 -15.18 3.45 9.72
C ASP A 38 -14.59 2.27 10.51
N ASP A 39 -15.35 1.67 11.41
CA ASP A 39 -14.88 0.54 12.20
C ASP A 39 -14.79 -0.74 11.34
N LEU A 40 -15.74 -0.94 10.42
CA LEU A 40 -15.70 -2.04 9.46
C LEU A 40 -14.48 -1.93 8.53
N GLN A 41 -14.16 -0.71 8.07
CA GLN A 41 -12.96 -0.47 7.27
C GLN A 41 -11.68 -0.80 8.04
N LYS A 42 -11.60 -0.43 9.31
CA LYS A 42 -10.46 -0.77 10.18
C LYS A 42 -10.35 -2.27 10.40
N GLU A 43 -11.46 -2.97 10.62
CA GLU A 43 -11.49 -4.43 10.80
C GLU A 43 -11.02 -5.16 9.53
N ILE A 44 -11.52 -4.77 8.36
CA ILE A 44 -11.08 -5.32 7.07
C ILE A 44 -9.58 -5.04 6.86
N HIS A 45 -9.15 -3.79 7.08
CA HIS A 45 -7.74 -3.43 6.97
C HIS A 45 -6.86 -4.27 7.91
N GLN A 46 -7.21 -4.39 9.18
CA GLN A 46 -6.45 -5.18 10.14
C GLN A 46 -6.42 -6.67 9.77
N GLY A 47 -7.53 -7.22 9.28
CA GLY A 47 -7.56 -8.60 8.80
C GLY A 47 -6.62 -8.86 7.64
N LEU A 48 -6.55 -7.93 6.67
CA LEU A 48 -5.62 -8.01 5.55
C LEU A 48 -4.15 -7.82 6.00
N ILE A 49 -3.89 -6.94 6.98
CA ILE A 49 -2.57 -6.83 7.61
C ILE A 49 -2.16 -8.15 8.28
N ASN A 50 -3.07 -8.84 8.96
CA ASN A 50 -2.81 -10.13 9.58
C ASN A 50 -2.48 -11.24 8.54
N LEU A 51 -2.87 -11.07 7.28
CA LEU A 51 -2.41 -11.89 6.15
C LEU A 51 -1.04 -11.47 5.61
N GLY A 52 -0.42 -10.40 6.14
CA GLY A 52 0.92 -9.96 5.76
C GLY A 52 0.97 -8.96 4.60
N LEU A 53 -0.16 -8.33 4.21
CA LEU A 53 -0.20 -7.47 3.03
C LEU A 53 0.72 -6.24 3.12
N ASN A 54 0.91 -5.69 4.31
CA ASN A 54 1.79 -4.53 4.54
C ASN A 54 3.28 -4.86 4.48
N SER A 55 3.63 -6.12 4.51
CA SER A 55 5.01 -6.59 4.62
C SER A 55 5.48 -7.45 3.44
N LEU A 56 4.64 -7.62 2.42
CA LEU A 56 4.89 -8.49 1.26
C LEU A 56 6.28 -8.31 0.64
N LEU A 57 6.64 -7.06 0.30
CA LEU A 57 7.85 -6.72 -0.44
C LEU A 57 9.03 -6.34 0.46
N ILE A 58 8.81 -6.24 1.76
CA ILE A 58 9.84 -5.82 2.72
C ILE A 58 10.75 -7.00 3.01
N PRO A 59 12.10 -6.80 3.01
CA PRO A 59 13.04 -7.84 3.37
C PRO A 59 12.82 -8.42 4.78
N GLU A 60 13.16 -9.71 4.97
CA GLU A 60 13.02 -10.39 6.26
C GLU A 60 13.77 -9.68 7.38
N GLU A 61 14.93 -9.08 7.10
CA GLU A 61 15.72 -8.31 8.07
C GLU A 61 14.97 -7.12 8.67
N TYR A 62 13.94 -6.59 7.97
CA TYR A 62 13.04 -5.53 8.44
C TYR A 62 11.65 -6.05 8.82
N GLY A 63 11.53 -7.36 9.08
CA GLY A 63 10.27 -7.98 9.52
C GLY A 63 9.26 -8.20 8.39
N GLY A 64 9.70 -8.25 7.13
CA GLY A 64 8.89 -8.50 5.96
C GLY A 64 8.85 -9.97 5.53
N LEU A 65 8.14 -10.23 4.42
CA LEU A 65 8.00 -11.55 3.81
C LEU A 65 8.95 -11.75 2.63
N GLU A 66 9.64 -10.71 2.19
CA GLU A 66 10.61 -10.74 1.08
C GLU A 66 10.08 -11.38 -0.22
N LEU A 67 8.79 -11.20 -0.50
CA LEU A 67 8.16 -11.71 -1.70
C LEU A 67 8.40 -10.76 -2.87
N ASP A 68 8.22 -11.25 -4.08
CA ASP A 68 8.46 -10.48 -5.29
C ASP A 68 7.24 -9.60 -5.71
N LEU A 69 7.46 -8.75 -6.72
CA LEU A 69 6.42 -7.87 -7.23
C LEU A 69 5.25 -8.63 -7.88
N LEU A 70 5.44 -9.87 -8.33
CA LEU A 70 4.36 -10.68 -8.89
C LEU A 70 3.38 -11.13 -7.80
N PHE A 71 3.84 -11.36 -6.56
CA PHE A 71 2.93 -11.53 -5.42
C PHE A 71 2.08 -10.29 -5.18
N ALA A 72 2.69 -9.11 -5.19
CA ALA A 72 1.94 -7.86 -5.04
C ALA A 72 0.92 -7.65 -6.16
N ALA A 73 1.24 -8.04 -7.40
CA ALA A 73 0.32 -8.00 -8.53
C ALA A 73 -0.86 -8.98 -8.34
N ALA A 74 -0.60 -10.20 -7.92
CA ALA A 74 -1.63 -11.20 -7.62
C ALA A 74 -2.56 -10.73 -6.50
N VAL A 75 -1.99 -10.16 -5.43
CA VAL A 75 -2.76 -9.56 -4.33
C VAL A 75 -3.59 -8.39 -4.82
N SER A 76 -3.01 -7.48 -5.62
CA SER A 76 -3.74 -6.34 -6.20
C SER A 76 -4.98 -6.76 -6.97
N GLU A 77 -4.88 -7.82 -7.79
CA GLU A 77 -6.02 -8.37 -8.52
C GLU A 77 -7.10 -8.89 -7.57
N GLY A 78 -6.69 -9.62 -6.52
CA GLY A 78 -7.60 -10.10 -5.47
C GLY A 78 -8.33 -8.97 -4.75
N LEU A 79 -7.57 -7.95 -4.33
CA LEU A 79 -8.12 -6.76 -3.67
C LEU A 79 -9.09 -5.99 -4.59
N GLY A 80 -8.73 -5.81 -5.86
CA GLY A 80 -9.57 -5.15 -6.85
C GLY A 80 -10.87 -5.89 -7.10
N SER A 81 -10.84 -7.22 -7.23
CA SER A 81 -12.02 -8.04 -7.42
C SER A 81 -13.00 -7.98 -6.23
N GLY A 82 -12.47 -7.83 -5.01
CA GLY A 82 -13.26 -7.69 -3.78
C GLY A 82 -13.56 -6.24 -3.40
N ILE A 83 -13.16 -5.25 -4.20
CA ILE A 83 -13.34 -3.80 -3.94
C ILE A 83 -12.81 -3.42 -2.55
N ALA A 84 -11.65 -3.96 -2.17
CA ALA A 84 -11.09 -3.79 -0.83
C ALA A 84 -10.75 -2.31 -0.54
N PRO A 85 -11.29 -1.70 0.53
CA PRO A 85 -11.10 -0.29 0.84
C PRO A 85 -9.83 -0.07 1.67
N ILE A 86 -8.66 -0.44 1.12
CA ILE A 86 -7.38 -0.33 1.81
C ILE A 86 -6.32 0.40 0.98
N PRO A 87 -5.36 1.09 1.63
CA PRO A 87 -4.26 1.80 0.97
C PRO A 87 -3.14 0.81 0.58
N PHE A 88 -3.32 0.01 -0.47
CA PHE A 88 -2.37 -1.04 -0.82
C PHE A 88 -1.23 -0.57 -1.70
N ILE A 89 -1.55 0.05 -2.84
CA ILE A 89 -0.54 0.35 -3.89
C ILE A 89 0.46 1.40 -3.40
N GLY A 90 0.02 2.52 -2.86
CA GLY A 90 0.90 3.57 -2.36
C GLY A 90 1.65 3.14 -1.11
N SER A 91 0.91 2.70 -0.10
CA SER A 91 1.47 2.44 1.23
C SER A 91 2.29 1.15 1.31
N TYR A 92 1.88 0.08 0.62
CA TYR A 92 2.47 -1.25 0.82
C TYR A 92 3.23 -1.80 -0.39
N VAL A 93 3.19 -1.10 -1.54
CA VAL A 93 3.99 -1.45 -2.72
C VAL A 93 4.97 -0.33 -3.04
N MET A 94 4.47 0.88 -3.36
CA MET A 94 5.34 1.97 -3.84
C MET A 94 6.26 2.50 -2.74
N ALA A 95 5.76 2.68 -1.52
CA ALA A 95 6.57 3.22 -0.42
C ALA A 95 7.73 2.28 -0.02
N PRO A 96 7.52 0.97 0.23
CA PRO A 96 8.63 0.06 0.47
C PRO A 96 9.66 0.05 -0.65
N LEU A 97 9.22 -0.01 -1.92
CA LEU A 97 10.13 0.01 -3.08
C LEU A 97 10.95 1.30 -3.14
N ALA A 98 10.31 2.45 -2.95
CA ALA A 98 11.00 3.74 -2.96
C ALA A 98 12.05 3.83 -1.83
N ILE A 99 11.72 3.35 -0.63
CA ILE A 99 12.63 3.34 0.51
C ILE A 99 13.77 2.35 0.29
N MET A 100 13.50 1.16 -0.21
CA MET A 100 14.53 0.16 -0.50
C MET A 100 15.54 0.62 -1.56
N HIS A 101 15.08 1.30 -2.60
CA HIS A 101 15.93 1.71 -3.72
C HIS A 101 16.53 3.11 -3.58
N GLY A 102 15.84 4.03 -2.89
CA GLY A 102 16.26 5.43 -2.75
C GLY A 102 16.66 5.85 -1.34
N GLY A 103 16.28 5.10 -0.32
CA GLY A 103 16.59 5.42 1.07
C GLY A 103 18.02 5.05 1.46
N ASN A 104 18.60 5.81 2.40
CA ASN A 104 19.83 5.41 3.08
C ASN A 104 19.54 4.33 4.15
N ASP A 105 20.60 3.72 4.72
CA ASP A 105 20.45 2.60 5.66
C ASP A 105 19.61 2.98 6.89
N ALA A 106 19.79 4.19 7.43
CA ALA A 106 18.99 4.66 8.57
C ALA A 106 17.50 4.83 8.22
N GLN A 107 17.19 5.27 7.00
CA GLN A 107 15.81 5.38 6.52
C GLN A 107 15.19 4.00 6.29
N LYS A 108 15.93 3.07 5.70
CA LYS A 108 15.48 1.68 5.52
C LYS A 108 15.16 1.04 6.85
N GLU A 109 16.11 1.05 7.79
CA GLU A 109 15.95 0.52 9.14
C GLU A 109 14.73 1.12 9.85
N HIS A 110 14.58 2.45 9.78
CA HIS A 110 13.52 3.15 10.50
C HIS A 110 12.13 2.92 9.90
N TYR A 111 11.99 3.04 8.58
CA TYR A 111 10.67 3.04 7.95
C TYR A 111 10.18 1.64 7.56
N LEU A 112 11.04 0.75 7.06
CA LEU A 112 10.61 -0.58 6.66
C LEU A 112 10.11 -1.39 7.86
N ASN A 113 10.82 -1.32 9.00
CA ASN A 113 10.35 -1.93 10.26
C ASN A 113 8.99 -1.37 10.71
N LYS A 114 8.76 -0.07 10.54
CA LYS A 114 7.48 0.55 10.93
C LYS A 114 6.33 0.20 9.98
N ILE A 115 6.61 0.06 8.69
CA ILE A 115 5.60 -0.38 7.72
C ILE A 115 5.20 -1.82 8.02
N SER A 116 6.18 -2.72 8.19
CA SER A 116 5.90 -4.14 8.51
C SER A 116 5.16 -4.30 9.85
N ALA A 117 5.42 -3.44 10.82
CA ALA A 117 4.70 -3.39 12.09
C ALA A 117 3.35 -2.63 12.04
N ASN A 118 2.90 -2.18 10.85
CA ASN A 118 1.68 -1.37 10.66
C ASN A 118 1.62 -0.10 11.54
N GLN A 119 2.78 0.52 11.81
CA GLN A 119 2.88 1.73 12.63
C GLN A 119 2.84 3.03 11.82
N VAL A 120 3.16 2.95 10.53
CA VAL A 120 3.15 4.09 9.60
C VAL A 120 2.48 3.71 8.29
N ARG A 121 1.85 4.69 7.66
CA ARG A 121 1.28 4.61 6.32
C ARG A 121 1.80 5.75 5.47
N PHE A 122 2.11 5.45 4.22
CA PHE A 122 2.63 6.40 3.27
C PHE A 122 1.60 6.76 2.21
N GLY A 123 1.46 8.06 1.94
CA GLY A 123 0.89 8.57 0.71
C GLY A 123 2.01 8.86 -0.31
N ILE A 124 1.71 8.71 -1.60
CA ILE A 124 2.69 8.90 -2.67
C ILE A 124 2.25 10.04 -3.58
N GLY A 125 3.06 11.08 -3.68
CA GLY A 125 2.79 12.28 -4.45
C GLY A 125 3.74 12.46 -5.65
N LEU A 126 3.82 11.46 -6.55
CA LEU A 126 4.70 11.48 -7.73
C LEU A 126 3.98 11.84 -9.04
N THR A 127 2.73 12.25 -8.97
CA THR A 127 1.89 12.48 -10.15
C THR A 127 2.34 13.66 -11.01
N GLU A 128 3.11 14.61 -10.47
CA GLU A 128 3.69 15.73 -11.18
C GLU A 128 4.66 15.31 -12.27
N TYR A 129 5.41 14.23 -12.03
CA TYR A 129 6.33 13.66 -13.02
C TYR A 129 5.62 13.03 -14.21
N ILE A 130 4.38 12.58 -14.01
CA ILE A 130 3.59 11.85 -15.01
C ILE A 130 2.72 12.81 -15.80
N ALA A 131 2.20 13.85 -15.17
CA ALA A 131 1.28 14.82 -15.77
C ALA A 131 1.72 16.25 -15.44
N ALA A 132 2.81 16.69 -16.07
CA ALA A 132 3.34 18.05 -15.90
C ALA A 132 2.21 19.09 -16.08
N ARG A 133 1.73 19.64 -14.97
CA ARG A 133 0.82 20.77 -14.94
C ARG A 133 1.61 22.00 -14.51
N GLU A 134 1.29 23.13 -15.07
CA GLU A 134 1.81 24.41 -14.59
C GLU A 134 1.48 24.54 -13.09
N ASP A 135 2.46 24.94 -12.29
CA ASP A 135 2.39 25.09 -10.84
C ASP A 135 2.27 23.78 -10.01
N ALA A 136 2.47 22.62 -10.60
CA ALA A 136 2.63 21.37 -9.85
C ALA A 136 4.12 21.03 -9.69
N GLY A 137 4.42 20.38 -8.58
CA GLY A 137 5.77 19.94 -8.24
C GLY A 137 6.18 20.35 -6.84
N VAL A 138 7.22 19.70 -6.36
CA VAL A 138 7.76 19.91 -5.03
C VAL A 138 9.24 20.23 -5.13
N GLU A 139 9.66 21.33 -4.51
CA GLU A 139 11.04 21.78 -4.45
C GLU A 139 11.61 21.71 -3.04
N ILE A 140 12.87 21.32 -2.92
CA ILE A 140 13.57 21.30 -1.66
C ILE A 140 14.55 22.47 -1.63
N THR A 141 14.37 23.38 -0.68
CA THR A 141 15.31 24.49 -0.44
C THR A 141 15.83 24.41 1.00
N GLY A 142 17.07 23.96 1.16
CA GLY A 142 17.64 23.66 2.48
C GLY A 142 16.86 22.52 3.15
N ASN A 143 16.26 22.78 4.32
CA ASN A 143 15.44 21.80 5.06
C ASN A 143 13.93 22.03 4.89
N LYS A 144 13.52 22.81 3.90
CA LYS A 144 12.11 23.10 3.65
C LYS A 144 11.67 22.47 2.34
N VAL A 145 10.49 21.87 2.36
CA VAL A 145 9.80 21.35 1.20
C VAL A 145 8.70 22.36 0.85
N ASN A 146 8.68 22.85 -0.39
CA ASN A 146 7.67 23.78 -0.89
C ASN A 146 7.09 23.25 -2.19
N GLY A 147 5.79 23.41 -2.39
CA GLY A 147 5.16 22.99 -3.62
C GLY A 147 3.80 22.36 -3.40
N ARG A 148 3.32 21.69 -4.43
CA ARG A 148 2.02 21.05 -4.47
C ARG A 148 2.11 19.70 -5.18
N ALA A 149 1.81 18.63 -4.47
CA ALA A 149 1.57 17.32 -5.05
C ALA A 149 0.07 17.13 -5.28
N LEU A 150 -0.31 16.68 -6.48
CA LEU A 150 -1.70 16.43 -6.86
C LEU A 150 -1.97 14.92 -6.87
N PHE A 151 -3.19 14.53 -6.55
CA PHE A 151 -3.63 13.12 -6.60
C PHE A 151 -2.72 12.17 -5.81
N ALA A 152 -2.39 12.52 -4.56
CA ALA A 152 -1.59 11.66 -3.70
C ALA A 152 -2.24 10.27 -3.57
N ILE A 153 -1.55 9.24 -4.07
CA ILE A 153 -2.00 7.85 -3.98
C ILE A 153 -1.96 7.44 -2.50
N ASP A 154 -3.04 6.83 -2.00
CA ASP A 154 -3.19 6.41 -0.59
C ASP A 154 -2.96 7.55 0.43
N GLY A 155 -3.20 8.79 0.02
CA GLY A 155 -2.96 9.98 0.86
C GLY A 155 -3.94 10.12 2.03
N ASP A 156 -5.09 9.49 1.96
CA ASP A 156 -6.08 9.51 3.05
C ASP A 156 -5.56 8.70 4.25
N ASN A 157 -5.57 9.32 5.43
CA ASN A 157 -5.01 8.73 6.65
C ASN A 157 -3.51 8.37 6.58
N ALA A 158 -2.75 8.87 5.60
CA ALA A 158 -1.31 8.73 5.56
C ALA A 158 -0.65 9.52 6.70
N THR A 159 0.35 8.92 7.34
CA THR A 159 1.15 9.57 8.39
C THR A 159 2.42 10.20 7.82
N HIS A 160 2.86 9.72 6.67
CA HIS A 160 4.06 10.16 5.97
C HIS A 160 3.78 10.26 4.47
N PHE A 161 4.61 11.04 3.76
CA PHE A 161 4.51 11.18 2.32
C PHE A 161 5.87 10.99 1.66
N ILE A 162 5.86 10.34 0.50
CA ILE A 162 6.95 10.36 -0.47
C ILE A 162 6.54 11.33 -1.58
N LEU A 163 7.38 12.34 -1.81
CA LEU A 163 7.14 13.45 -2.74
C LEU A 163 8.33 13.58 -3.69
#